data_e6f43d7e8e91e81286a486d507512f30
#
_entry.id   e6f43d7e8e91e81286a486d507512f30
#
_cell.length_a   1.000
_cell.length_b   1.000
_cell.length_c   1.000
_cell.angle_alpha   90.00
_cell.angle_beta   90.00
_cell.angle_gamma   90.00
#
_symmetry.space_group_name_H-M   'P 1'
#
loop_
_entity.id
_entity.type
_entity.pdbx_description
1 polymer ?
#
loop_
_entity_poly.entity_id
_entity_poly.type
_entity_poly.pdbx_seq_one_letter_code
_entity_poly.pdbx_strand_id
1 'polypeptide(L)'
;LITAVLSAFLDNVTTVLLIGPVTFTVCRMLNINPIPFFITEIIASNVGGTATLIGDPPNIMIGSAAGLSFFDFLIYNGPAVVIMMAVCIGIFYVLYGRKMGVADAEKAAVMKLDEKEAISDPRLFKKSVAMTVIVAIAFIAHGAFHIEPSVIALTAAAVMLIISRTDIEKIINDVEWTTIGFF
;
A
#
# COMPACT_ATOMS: atom_id res chain seq x y z
N LEU A 1 -6.64 0.27 8.62
CA LEU A 1 -5.69 1.37 8.81
C LEU A 1 -4.33 1.07 8.16
N ILE A 2 -3.72 -0.07 8.46
CA ILE A 2 -2.42 -0.45 7.87
C ILE A 2 -2.48 -0.39 6.35
N THR A 3 -3.51 -0.95 5.74
CA THR A 3 -3.76 -0.92 4.30
C THR A 3 -3.79 0.51 3.75
N ALA A 4 -4.49 1.43 4.43
CA ALA A 4 -4.56 2.83 4.01
C ALA A 4 -3.19 3.54 4.09
N VAL A 5 -2.43 3.28 5.16
CA VAL A 5 -1.09 3.86 5.32
C VAL A 5 -0.13 3.33 4.25
N LEU A 6 -0.17 2.02 3.97
CA LEU A 6 0.66 1.43 2.92
C LEU A 6 0.28 1.97 1.54
N SER A 7 -1.01 2.10 1.25
CA SER A 7 -1.50 2.61 -0.03
C SER A 7 -1.20 4.08 -0.26
N ALA A 8 -0.90 4.85 0.78
CA ALA A 8 -0.39 6.20 0.60
C ALA A 8 1.01 6.27 -0.04
N PHE A 9 1.76 5.14 -0.04
CA PHE A 9 3.12 5.04 -0.59
C PHE A 9 3.27 3.96 -1.66
N LEU A 10 2.33 3.02 -1.71
CA LEU A 10 2.22 1.97 -2.72
C LEU A 10 0.89 2.18 -3.44
N ASP A 11 0.80 1.76 -4.69
CA ASP A 11 -0.49 1.82 -5.38
C ASP A 11 -1.53 0.93 -4.68
N ASN A 12 -2.80 1.25 -4.90
CA ASN A 12 -3.93 0.61 -4.23
C ASN A 12 -4.05 -0.89 -4.59
N VAL A 13 -3.77 -1.27 -5.84
CA VAL A 13 -3.84 -2.66 -6.32
C VAL A 13 -2.74 -3.49 -5.67
N THR A 14 -1.50 -3.03 -5.73
CA THR A 14 -0.35 -3.68 -5.11
C THR A 14 -0.55 -3.83 -3.61
N THR A 15 -1.10 -2.81 -2.95
CA THR A 15 -1.37 -2.86 -1.51
C THR A 15 -2.38 -3.96 -1.17
N VAL A 16 -3.48 -4.09 -1.93
CA VAL A 16 -4.48 -5.14 -1.70
C VAL A 16 -3.92 -6.53 -2.01
N LEU A 17 -3.12 -6.66 -3.08
CA LEU A 17 -2.47 -7.93 -3.42
C LEU A 17 -1.45 -8.37 -2.35
N LEU A 18 -0.80 -7.42 -1.68
CA LEU A 18 0.15 -7.70 -0.60
C LEU A 18 -0.55 -8.11 0.71
N ILE A 19 -1.60 -7.39 1.09
CA ILE A 19 -2.28 -7.59 2.39
C ILE A 19 -3.34 -8.69 2.30
N GLY A 20 -4.01 -8.84 1.17
CA GLY A 20 -5.12 -9.77 0.99
C GLY A 20 -4.81 -11.23 1.36
N PRO A 21 -3.71 -11.84 0.92
CA PRO A 21 -3.33 -13.19 1.33
C PRO A 21 -3.16 -13.34 2.85
N VAL A 22 -2.62 -12.32 3.51
CA VAL A 22 -2.45 -12.31 4.98
C VAL A 22 -3.82 -12.27 5.65
N THR A 23 -4.69 -11.36 5.21
CA THR A 23 -6.06 -11.26 5.68
C THR A 23 -6.84 -12.55 5.48
N PHE A 24 -6.72 -13.18 4.31
CA PHE A 24 -7.36 -14.46 4.03
C PHE A 24 -6.91 -15.54 5.01
N THR A 25 -5.60 -15.65 5.24
CA THR A 25 -5.01 -16.62 6.16
C THR A 25 -5.51 -16.41 7.58
N VAL A 26 -5.47 -15.17 8.07
CA VAL A 26 -5.96 -14.82 9.40
C VAL A 26 -7.46 -15.10 9.55
N CYS A 27 -8.28 -14.70 8.57
CA CYS A 27 -9.72 -14.96 8.60
C CYS A 27 -10.03 -16.47 8.63
N ARG A 28 -9.26 -17.26 7.87
CA ARG A 28 -9.40 -18.72 7.86
C ARG A 28 -9.04 -19.34 9.21
N MET A 29 -7.99 -18.87 9.87
CA MET A 29 -7.59 -19.33 11.20
C MET A 29 -8.60 -18.95 12.28
N LEU A 30 -9.20 -17.76 12.15
CA LEU A 30 -10.24 -17.27 13.05
C LEU A 30 -11.64 -17.83 12.73
N ASN A 31 -11.76 -18.67 11.69
CA ASN A 31 -13.03 -19.24 11.20
C ASN A 31 -14.11 -18.18 10.94
N ILE A 32 -13.70 -17.02 10.38
CA ILE A 32 -14.58 -15.91 10.04
C ILE A 32 -14.63 -15.67 8.53
N ASN A 33 -15.74 -15.06 8.06
CA ASN A 33 -15.91 -14.74 6.65
C ASN A 33 -14.90 -13.65 6.22
N PRO A 34 -14.01 -13.89 5.21
CA PRO A 34 -13.02 -12.92 4.77
C PRO A 34 -13.61 -11.77 3.95
N ILE A 35 -14.80 -11.91 3.35
CA ILE A 35 -15.38 -10.94 2.41
C ILE A 35 -15.49 -9.53 3.01
N PRO A 36 -16.02 -9.32 4.23
CA PRO A 36 -16.09 -7.98 4.82
C PRO A 36 -14.71 -7.32 4.97
N PHE A 37 -13.68 -8.11 5.27
CA PHE A 37 -12.31 -7.61 5.42
C PHE A 37 -11.73 -7.18 4.08
N PHE A 38 -11.91 -7.99 3.02
CA PHE A 38 -11.47 -7.62 1.67
C PHE A 38 -12.15 -6.35 1.16
N ILE A 39 -13.48 -6.22 1.36
CA ILE A 39 -14.20 -4.99 1.00
C ILE A 39 -13.61 -3.79 1.76
N THR A 40 -13.35 -3.96 3.06
CA THR A 40 -12.75 -2.90 3.89
C THR A 40 -11.34 -2.54 3.41
N GLU A 41 -10.54 -3.53 3.02
CA GLU A 41 -9.18 -3.32 2.50
C GLU A 41 -9.17 -2.57 1.18
N ILE A 42 -10.03 -2.96 0.23
CA ILE A 42 -10.18 -2.29 -1.06
C ILE A 42 -10.58 -0.82 -0.86
N ILE A 43 -11.55 -0.55 0.00
CA ILE A 43 -11.98 0.83 0.28
C ILE A 43 -10.86 1.59 1.01
N ALA A 44 -10.20 0.97 1.99
CA ALA A 44 -9.12 1.59 2.73
C ALA A 44 -7.91 1.88 1.86
N SER A 45 -7.58 1.03 0.87
CA SER A 45 -6.49 1.27 -0.06
C SER A 45 -6.80 2.46 -0.98
N ASN A 46 -8.00 2.53 -1.53
CA ASN A 46 -8.39 3.66 -2.38
C ASN A 46 -8.41 4.98 -1.60
N VAL A 47 -9.01 4.99 -0.40
CA VAL A 47 -9.05 6.19 0.45
C VAL A 47 -7.63 6.60 0.87
N GLY A 48 -6.79 5.63 1.26
CA GLY A 48 -5.39 5.90 1.64
C GLY A 48 -4.54 6.41 0.48
N GLY A 49 -4.69 5.82 -0.71
CA GLY A 49 -3.98 6.21 -1.92
C GLY A 49 -4.24 7.65 -2.35
N THR A 50 -5.45 8.17 -2.10
CA THR A 50 -5.77 9.57 -2.43
C THR A 50 -5.06 10.60 -1.54
N ALA A 51 -4.44 10.17 -0.42
CA ALA A 51 -3.77 11.07 0.51
C ALA A 51 -2.50 11.72 -0.05
N THR A 52 -1.81 11.05 -0.95
CA THR A 52 -0.50 11.49 -1.44
C THR A 52 -0.43 11.53 -2.96
N LEU A 53 0.59 12.19 -3.47
CA LEU A 53 0.86 12.28 -4.89
C LEU A 53 1.11 10.90 -5.54
N ILE A 54 1.71 9.97 -4.80
CA ILE A 54 2.21 8.68 -5.32
C ILE A 54 1.32 7.48 -4.99
N GLY A 55 0.29 7.67 -4.17
CA GLY A 55 -0.56 6.58 -3.72
C GLY A 55 -1.55 6.07 -4.79
N ASP A 56 -1.73 6.83 -5.88
CA ASP A 56 -2.62 6.42 -6.98
C ASP A 56 -2.12 7.04 -8.30
N PRO A 57 -2.06 6.30 -9.43
CA PRO A 57 -1.62 6.82 -10.72
C PRO A 57 -2.28 8.13 -11.17
N PRO A 58 -3.60 8.34 -11.05
CA PRO A 58 -4.23 9.61 -11.38
C PRO A 58 -3.66 10.82 -10.62
N ASN A 59 -3.24 10.62 -9.37
CA ASN A 59 -2.68 11.70 -8.55
C ASN A 59 -1.34 12.19 -9.12
N ILE A 60 -0.50 11.26 -9.60
CA ILE A 60 0.77 11.58 -10.25
C ILE A 60 0.52 12.42 -11.50
N MET A 61 -0.46 12.03 -12.31
CA MET A 61 -0.81 12.75 -13.53
C MET A 61 -1.34 14.16 -13.23
N ILE A 62 -2.29 14.28 -12.30
CA ILE A 62 -2.86 15.58 -11.88
C ILE A 62 -1.77 16.46 -11.28
N GLY A 63 -0.94 15.90 -10.40
CA GLY A 63 0.15 16.62 -9.75
C GLY A 63 1.18 17.14 -10.75
N SER A 64 1.60 16.30 -11.70
CA SER A 64 2.53 16.69 -12.76
C SER A 64 1.93 17.78 -13.67
N ALA A 65 0.69 17.60 -14.12
CA ALA A 65 0.03 18.57 -14.99
C ALA A 65 -0.25 19.92 -14.32
N ALA A 66 -0.55 19.91 -13.01
CA ALA A 66 -0.85 21.12 -12.23
C ALA A 66 0.38 21.71 -11.49
N GLY A 67 1.55 21.05 -11.58
CA GLY A 67 2.76 21.48 -10.87
C GLY A 67 2.66 21.37 -9.35
N LEU A 68 1.84 20.42 -8.85
CA LEU A 68 1.63 20.22 -7.41
C LEU A 68 2.74 19.35 -6.82
N SER A 69 3.17 19.75 -5.61
CA SER A 69 4.15 18.97 -4.85
C SER A 69 3.47 17.85 -4.03
N PHE A 70 4.30 16.94 -3.52
CA PHE A 70 3.84 15.91 -2.56
C PHE A 70 3.15 16.52 -1.34
N PHE A 71 3.68 17.64 -0.83
CA PHE A 71 3.11 18.33 0.32
C PHE A 71 1.76 19.00 0.01
N ASP A 72 1.56 19.48 -1.20
CA ASP A 72 0.27 20.05 -1.59
C ASP A 72 -0.82 18.98 -1.51
N PHE A 73 -0.56 17.77 -2.04
CA PHE A 73 -1.49 16.65 -1.90
C PHE A 73 -1.74 16.28 -0.44
N LEU A 74 -0.70 16.17 0.37
CA LEU A 74 -0.83 15.79 1.77
C LEU A 74 -1.62 16.82 2.59
N ILE A 75 -1.39 18.11 2.35
CA ILE A 75 -2.05 19.21 3.08
C ILE A 75 -3.52 19.35 2.67
N TYR A 76 -3.82 19.26 1.37
CA TYR A 76 -5.18 19.47 0.89
C TYR A 76 -6.04 18.21 0.97
N ASN A 77 -5.50 17.05 0.61
CA ASN A 77 -6.25 15.78 0.61
C ASN A 77 -6.16 15.03 1.96
N GLY A 78 -5.06 15.18 2.69
CA GLY A 78 -4.84 14.44 3.95
C GLY A 78 -5.98 14.60 4.97
N PRO A 79 -6.45 15.82 5.28
CA PRO A 79 -7.58 16.02 6.19
C PRO A 79 -8.87 15.34 5.72
N ALA A 80 -9.18 15.42 4.42
CA ALA A 80 -10.33 14.75 3.83
C ALA A 80 -10.22 13.22 3.94
N VAL A 81 -9.03 12.67 3.67
CA VAL A 81 -8.75 11.24 3.82
C VAL A 81 -8.93 10.76 5.25
N VAL A 82 -8.47 11.53 6.24
CA VAL A 82 -8.67 11.18 7.66
C VAL A 82 -10.16 11.13 8.01
N ILE A 83 -10.95 12.10 7.54
CA ILE A 83 -12.40 12.12 7.77
C ILE A 83 -13.07 10.93 7.07
N MET A 84 -12.77 10.70 5.79
CA MET A 84 -13.30 9.57 5.03
C MET A 84 -12.96 8.25 5.70
N MET A 85 -11.72 8.08 6.15
CA MET A 85 -11.29 6.86 6.85
C MET A 85 -12.03 6.66 8.16
N ALA A 86 -12.24 7.71 8.95
CA ALA A 86 -13.01 7.63 10.19
C ALA A 86 -14.47 7.21 9.93
N VAL A 87 -15.10 7.78 8.89
CA VAL A 87 -16.46 7.41 8.47
C VAL A 87 -16.49 5.96 8.00
N CYS A 88 -15.56 5.52 7.16
CA CYS A 88 -15.48 4.13 6.68
C CYS A 88 -15.33 3.15 7.84
N ILE A 89 -14.42 3.41 8.78
CA ILE A 89 -14.24 2.57 9.98
C ILE A 89 -15.54 2.49 10.77
N GLY A 90 -16.22 3.62 10.98
CA GLY A 90 -17.51 3.67 11.67
C GLY A 90 -18.58 2.82 10.99
N ILE A 91 -18.72 2.94 9.67
CA ILE A 91 -19.67 2.17 8.87
C ILE A 91 -19.37 0.67 8.98
N PHE A 92 -18.13 0.26 8.75
CA PHE A 92 -17.73 -1.15 8.80
C PHE A 92 -17.86 -1.75 10.20
N TYR A 93 -17.56 -0.97 11.24
CA TYR A 93 -17.76 -1.40 12.61
C TYR A 93 -19.24 -1.65 12.92
N VAL A 94 -20.13 -0.79 12.45
CA VAL A 94 -21.59 -0.95 12.66
C VAL A 94 -22.15 -2.13 11.85
N LEU A 95 -21.71 -2.27 10.58
CA LEU A 95 -22.25 -3.31 9.69
C LEU A 95 -21.72 -4.71 10.06
N TYR A 96 -20.46 -4.83 10.40
CA TYR A 96 -19.78 -6.11 10.55
C TYR A 96 -19.18 -6.33 11.95
N GLY A 97 -18.54 -5.30 12.55
CA GLY A 97 -17.78 -5.44 13.77
C GLY A 97 -18.59 -5.95 14.97
N ARG A 98 -19.85 -5.53 15.08
CA ARG A 98 -20.76 -5.96 16.17
C ARG A 98 -21.21 -7.41 16.07
N LYS A 99 -21.10 -8.02 14.89
CA LYS A 99 -21.58 -9.39 14.62
C LYS A 99 -20.46 -10.42 14.62
N MET A 100 -19.19 -9.98 14.64
CA MET A 100 -18.03 -10.86 14.63
C MET A 100 -17.63 -11.23 16.05
N GLY A 101 -18.05 -12.44 16.47
CA GLY A 101 -17.53 -13.08 17.67
C GLY A 101 -16.41 -14.04 17.28
N VAL A 102 -15.25 -13.93 17.89
CA VAL A 102 -14.13 -14.85 17.70
C VAL A 102 -13.80 -15.51 19.05
N ALA A 103 -13.68 -16.83 19.07
CA ALA A 103 -13.34 -17.56 20.27
C ALA A 103 -11.90 -17.26 20.71
N ASP A 104 -11.64 -17.28 22.02
CA ASP A 104 -10.31 -16.95 22.54
C ASP A 104 -9.24 -17.96 22.13
N ALA A 105 -9.62 -19.21 21.89
CA ALA A 105 -8.73 -20.24 21.37
C ALA A 105 -8.23 -19.91 19.94
N GLU A 106 -9.09 -19.39 19.08
CA GLU A 106 -8.75 -18.99 17.70
C GLU A 106 -7.84 -17.76 17.70
N LYS A 107 -8.10 -16.77 18.56
CA LYS A 107 -7.21 -15.61 18.77
C LYS A 107 -5.81 -16.07 19.23
N ALA A 108 -5.75 -17.01 20.18
CA ALA A 108 -4.48 -17.55 20.66
C ALA A 108 -3.69 -18.31 19.57
N ALA A 109 -4.36 -18.92 18.60
CA ALA A 109 -3.71 -19.57 17.46
C ALA A 109 -3.05 -18.55 16.53
N VAL A 110 -3.73 -17.44 16.24
CA VAL A 110 -3.15 -16.34 15.43
C VAL A 110 -1.96 -15.69 16.12
N MET A 111 -2.03 -15.50 17.45
CA MET A 111 -0.94 -14.91 18.24
C MET A 111 0.32 -15.77 18.30
N LYS A 112 0.23 -17.06 17.94
CA LYS A 112 1.38 -18.00 17.88
C LYS A 112 2.07 -18.06 16.53
N LEU A 113 1.58 -17.33 15.53
CA LEU A 113 2.24 -17.26 14.22
C LEU A 113 3.63 -16.63 14.38
N ASP A 114 4.65 -17.31 13.87
CA ASP A 114 6.00 -16.73 13.80
C ASP A 114 6.10 -15.85 12.55
N GLU A 115 6.16 -14.54 12.76
CA GLU A 115 6.29 -13.53 11.70
C GLU A 115 7.55 -13.76 10.84
N LYS A 116 8.57 -14.39 11.41
CA LYS A 116 9.83 -14.64 10.70
C LYS A 116 9.71 -15.72 9.64
N GLU A 117 8.79 -16.67 9.79
CA GLU A 117 8.54 -17.72 8.80
C GLU A 117 7.87 -17.17 7.53
N ALA A 118 7.20 -16.02 7.62
CA ALA A 118 6.59 -15.35 6.47
C ALA A 118 7.62 -14.68 5.55
N ILE A 119 8.83 -14.43 6.02
CA ILE A 119 9.88 -13.73 5.25
C ILE A 119 10.82 -14.75 4.62
N SER A 120 10.60 -15.06 3.34
CA SER A 120 11.41 -16.02 2.58
C SER A 120 12.88 -15.58 2.41
N ASP A 121 13.14 -14.28 2.22
CA ASP A 121 14.48 -13.70 2.15
C ASP A 121 14.58 -12.44 3.02
N PRO A 122 15.09 -12.54 4.27
CA PRO A 122 15.23 -11.41 5.18
C PRO A 122 16.19 -10.31 4.67
N ARG A 123 17.15 -10.66 3.80
CA ARG A 123 18.09 -9.68 3.23
C ARG A 123 17.42 -8.86 2.16
N LEU A 124 16.68 -9.51 1.27
CA LEU A 124 15.91 -8.83 0.24
C LEU A 124 14.81 -7.96 0.87
N PHE A 125 14.10 -8.48 1.88
CA PHE A 125 13.09 -7.73 2.63
C PHE A 125 13.66 -6.42 3.23
N LYS A 126 14.80 -6.49 3.92
CA LYS A 126 15.45 -5.29 4.48
C LYS A 126 15.84 -4.28 3.40
N LYS A 127 16.36 -4.74 2.26
CA LYS A 127 16.72 -3.87 1.13
C LYS A 127 15.48 -3.21 0.54
N SER A 128 14.39 -3.95 0.36
CA SER A 128 13.12 -3.44 -0.16
C SER A 128 12.51 -2.39 0.77
N VAL A 129 12.45 -2.66 2.07
CA VAL A 129 11.97 -1.68 3.06
C VAL A 129 12.84 -0.43 3.07
N ALA A 130 14.18 -0.58 3.07
CA ALA A 130 15.08 0.56 3.02
C ALA A 130 14.89 1.38 1.74
N MET A 131 14.73 0.73 0.58
CA MET A 131 14.47 1.41 -0.69
C MET A 131 13.13 2.14 -0.66
N THR A 132 12.07 1.52 -0.15
CA THR A 132 10.76 2.18 -0.01
C THR A 132 10.84 3.44 0.86
N VAL A 133 11.57 3.39 1.97
CA VAL A 133 11.79 4.56 2.82
C VAL A 133 12.59 5.65 2.09
N ILE A 134 13.64 5.28 1.36
CA ILE A 134 14.45 6.23 0.57
C ILE A 134 13.58 6.90 -0.50
N VAL A 135 12.77 6.12 -1.21
CA VAL A 135 11.85 6.63 -2.24
C VAL A 135 10.82 7.57 -1.63
N ALA A 136 10.21 7.22 -0.50
CA ALA A 136 9.27 8.08 0.19
C ALA A 136 9.91 9.42 0.59
N ILE A 137 11.13 9.39 1.14
CA ILE A 137 11.88 10.62 1.48
C ILE A 137 12.19 11.42 0.21
N ALA A 138 12.62 10.78 -0.87
CA ALA A 138 12.90 11.45 -2.13
C ALA A 138 11.65 12.11 -2.73
N PHE A 139 10.49 11.45 -2.65
CA PHE A 139 9.21 12.03 -3.05
C PHE A 139 8.77 13.20 -2.16
N ILE A 140 9.07 13.17 -0.87
CA ILE A 140 8.83 14.32 0.01
C ILE A 140 9.72 15.50 -0.38
N ALA A 141 10.97 15.23 -0.73
CA ALA A 141 11.98 16.25 -1.03
C ALA A 141 11.98 16.72 -2.50
N HIS A 142 11.27 16.05 -3.42
CA HIS A 142 11.36 16.29 -4.86
C HIS A 142 11.09 17.73 -5.26
N GLY A 143 10.12 18.39 -4.59
CA GLY A 143 9.78 19.79 -4.87
C GLY A 143 10.90 20.77 -4.55
N ALA A 144 11.71 20.49 -3.51
CA ALA A 144 12.85 21.34 -3.14
C ALA A 144 14.02 21.21 -4.13
N PHE A 145 14.18 20.07 -4.77
CA PHE A 145 15.26 19.79 -5.73
C PHE A 145 14.83 19.92 -7.19
N HIS A 146 13.55 20.24 -7.46
CA HIS A 146 12.98 20.29 -8.81
C HIS A 146 13.21 19.00 -9.63
N ILE A 147 13.20 17.84 -8.95
CA ILE A 147 13.36 16.52 -9.59
C ILE A 147 11.94 15.98 -9.87
N GLU A 148 11.69 15.54 -11.09
CA GLU A 148 10.40 14.93 -11.42
C GLU A 148 10.19 13.59 -10.68
N PRO A 149 8.98 13.31 -10.19
CA PRO A 149 8.65 12.03 -9.53
C PRO A 149 8.98 10.81 -10.37
N SER A 150 8.79 10.87 -11.68
CA SER A 150 9.13 9.80 -12.64
C SER A 150 10.62 9.42 -12.60
N VAL A 151 11.51 10.40 -12.46
CA VAL A 151 12.97 10.18 -12.37
C VAL A 151 13.31 9.46 -11.07
N ILE A 152 12.71 9.84 -9.96
CA ILE A 152 12.91 9.18 -8.67
C ILE A 152 12.48 7.73 -8.75
N ALA A 153 11.25 7.47 -9.26
CA ALA A 153 10.70 6.13 -9.37
C ALA A 153 11.54 5.21 -10.26
N LEU A 154 11.90 5.68 -11.47
CA LEU A 154 12.71 4.90 -12.41
C LEU A 154 14.11 4.63 -11.88
N THR A 155 14.75 5.63 -11.24
CA THR A 155 16.07 5.46 -10.65
C THR A 155 16.03 4.44 -9.51
N ALA A 156 15.05 4.53 -8.64
CA ALA A 156 14.88 3.59 -7.53
C ALA A 156 14.61 2.16 -8.03
N ALA A 157 13.76 2.02 -9.05
CA ALA A 157 13.49 0.73 -9.69
C ALA A 157 14.76 0.13 -10.29
N ALA A 158 15.54 0.91 -11.05
CA ALA A 158 16.80 0.46 -11.64
C ALA A 158 17.83 0.04 -10.56
N VAL A 159 17.98 0.84 -9.51
CA VAL A 159 18.86 0.50 -8.39
C VAL A 159 18.39 -0.76 -7.68
N MET A 160 17.09 -0.92 -7.46
CA MET A 160 16.53 -2.11 -6.81
C MET A 160 16.71 -3.36 -7.65
N LEU A 161 16.56 -3.29 -8.97
CA LEU A 161 16.87 -4.38 -9.91
C LEU A 161 18.31 -4.89 -9.76
N ILE A 162 19.26 -3.97 -9.69
CA ILE A 162 20.70 -4.30 -9.54
C ILE A 162 20.97 -4.92 -8.16
N ILE A 163 20.37 -4.37 -7.10
CA ILE A 163 20.61 -4.80 -5.72
C ILE A 163 19.92 -6.12 -5.39
N SER A 164 18.73 -6.35 -5.94
CA SER A 164 17.94 -7.56 -5.68
C SER A 164 18.53 -8.80 -6.33
N ARG A 165 19.23 -8.63 -7.45
CA ARG A 165 19.70 -9.74 -8.30
C ARG A 165 18.57 -10.67 -8.74
N THR A 166 17.34 -10.14 -8.80
CA THR A 166 16.17 -10.88 -9.25
C THR A 166 16.20 -10.97 -10.78
N ASP A 167 15.59 -12.00 -11.31
CA ASP A 167 15.48 -12.17 -12.76
C ASP A 167 14.65 -11.02 -13.36
N ILE A 168 15.30 -10.26 -14.25
CA ILE A 168 14.72 -9.07 -14.90
C ILE A 168 13.50 -9.46 -15.73
N GLU A 169 13.53 -10.61 -16.39
CA GLU A 169 12.43 -11.09 -17.23
C GLU A 169 11.15 -11.30 -16.40
N LYS A 170 11.30 -11.85 -15.19
CA LYS A 170 10.18 -12.03 -14.27
C LYS A 170 9.58 -10.69 -13.84
N ILE A 171 10.43 -9.71 -13.51
CA ILE A 171 9.97 -8.38 -13.08
C ILE A 171 9.28 -7.64 -14.21
N ILE A 172 9.80 -7.71 -15.45
CA ILE A 172 9.17 -7.10 -16.63
C ILE A 172 7.79 -7.70 -16.90
N ASN A 173 7.62 -9.01 -16.67
CA ASN A 173 6.33 -9.67 -16.83
C ASN A 173 5.32 -9.29 -15.74
N ASP A 174 5.78 -8.89 -14.56
CA ASP A 174 4.94 -8.43 -13.44
C ASP A 174 4.54 -6.93 -13.59
N VAL A 175 5.10 -6.20 -14.55
CA VAL A 175 4.70 -4.80 -14.82
C VAL A 175 3.30 -4.76 -15.44
N GLU A 176 2.46 -3.90 -14.92
CA GLU A 176 1.10 -3.68 -15.45
C GLU A 176 1.10 -2.86 -16.75
N TRP A 177 1.54 -3.50 -17.85
CA TRP A 177 1.62 -2.86 -19.16
C TRP A 177 0.29 -2.30 -19.66
N THR A 178 -0.83 -2.91 -19.26
CA THR A 178 -2.17 -2.43 -19.57
C THR A 178 -2.46 -1.06 -18.96
N THR A 179 -2.03 -0.81 -17.73
CA THR A 179 -2.16 0.48 -17.07
C THR A 179 -1.30 1.54 -17.76
N ILE A 180 -0.05 1.20 -18.08
CA ILE A 180 0.86 2.11 -18.81
C ILE A 180 0.32 2.44 -20.21
N GLY A 181 -0.29 1.48 -20.88
CA GLY A 181 -0.85 1.69 -22.22
C GLY A 181 -2.20 2.41 -22.25
N PHE A 182 -2.89 2.49 -21.09
CA PHE A 182 -4.16 3.21 -20.97
C PHE A 182 -3.94 4.73 -20.79
N PHE A 183 -2.87 5.14 -20.15
CA PHE A 183 -2.48 6.54 -19.93
C PHE A 183 -1.47 7.01 -20.98
#